data_8aef8e3fb0d8dfb84741ee6a119a05c5
#
_entry.id   8aef8e3fb0d8dfb84741ee6a119a05c5
#
_cell.length_a   1.000
_cell.length_b   1.000
_cell.length_c   1.000
_cell.angle_alpha   90.00
_cell.angle_beta   90.00
_cell.angle_gamma   90.00
#
_symmetry.space_group_name_H-M   'P 1'
#
loop_
_entity.id
_entity.type
_entity.pdbx_description
1 polymer ?
#
loop_
_entity_poly.entity_id
_entity_poly.type
_entity_poly.pdbx_seq_one_letter_code
_entity_poly.pdbx_strand_id
1 'polypeptide(L)'
;MNTDVAEHVAQVYRDEWARIVGGLTRRCGDLDLAEEMAAEAFASAAERWPNEGVPPNPAGWITTTAYRKAIDRLRRESFRDAKQREALMLHDPEPPEPTGVIDDDRLRLLFTCCHPALSLEARVALTLRIVGGLTVEEIARAFLIQESTVRQRITRAKAKIKTGRIPYRMPAADDLRIRIDGVLAVLYLIFNEGYFASGAGVPALRRELTGEAIRLTGLLRELLPADEEVTGLLALMLLSEARAAARVTDGGELVRLDEQDRGSWDHELIGRGLALLDEPPTAAPGRHRLLAEINAVHVRATDAEHTDWARIVGLYEQLERIDSSPVVTLSRAVAVAERDSPERALLIVETLRDALDQFHAFHVTRAELLRAADRSDDARAAYERAIALADNTAEIIHLTRRRDELAAPLAPGEPGRTTNGESR
;
A
#
# COMPACT_ATOMS: atom_id res chain seq x y z
N MET A 1 -23.10 24.68 7.68
CA MET A 1 -22.12 24.64 6.59
C MET A 1 -22.78 23.83 5.47
N ASN A 2 -22.85 24.36 4.25
CA ASN A 2 -23.54 23.69 3.14
C ASN A 2 -22.75 22.42 2.82
N THR A 3 -23.31 21.24 3.00
CA THR A 3 -22.65 19.93 2.86
C THR A 3 -21.96 19.79 1.50
N ASP A 4 -22.60 20.31 0.45
CA ASP A 4 -22.09 20.32 -0.92
C ASP A 4 -20.75 21.09 -1.06
N VAL A 5 -20.61 22.24 -0.42
CA VAL A 5 -19.36 23.04 -0.48
C VAL A 5 -18.22 22.36 0.27
N ALA A 6 -18.50 21.74 1.43
CA ALA A 6 -17.48 21.01 2.19
C ALA A 6 -16.97 19.78 1.41
N GLU A 7 -17.85 19.04 0.77
CA GLU A 7 -17.50 17.93 -0.11
C GLU A 7 -16.66 18.40 -1.29
N HIS A 8 -17.01 19.55 -1.90
CA HIS A 8 -16.26 20.12 -3.00
C HIS A 8 -14.84 20.55 -2.60
N VAL A 9 -14.69 21.21 -1.44
CA VAL A 9 -13.36 21.55 -0.89
C VAL A 9 -12.54 20.28 -0.63
N ALA A 10 -13.16 19.25 -0.04
CA ALA A 10 -12.49 17.98 0.24
C ALA A 10 -12.06 17.25 -1.07
N GLN A 11 -12.87 17.32 -2.12
CA GLN A 11 -12.52 16.76 -3.43
C GLN A 11 -11.33 17.49 -4.04
N VAL A 12 -11.37 18.84 -4.11
CA VAL A 12 -10.26 19.64 -4.63
C VAL A 12 -8.99 19.44 -3.80
N TYR A 13 -9.13 19.23 -2.49
CA TYR A 13 -7.99 18.91 -1.62
C TYR A 13 -7.32 17.60 -2.03
N ARG A 14 -8.11 16.53 -2.20
CA ARG A 14 -7.59 15.22 -2.62
C ARG A 14 -6.88 15.26 -3.99
N ASP A 15 -7.46 15.99 -4.93
CA ASP A 15 -6.99 16.01 -6.32
C ASP A 15 -5.77 16.94 -6.51
N GLU A 16 -5.73 18.09 -5.83
CA GLU A 16 -4.80 19.16 -6.14
C GLU A 16 -3.73 19.42 -5.06
N TRP A 17 -3.88 18.84 -3.84
CA TRP A 17 -2.96 19.10 -2.73
C TRP A 17 -1.49 18.92 -3.12
N ALA A 18 -1.13 17.74 -3.62
CA ALA A 18 0.25 17.42 -3.98
C ALA A 18 0.80 18.34 -5.08
N ARG A 19 -0.06 18.71 -6.05
CA ARG A 19 0.31 19.62 -7.14
C ARG A 19 0.59 21.02 -6.62
N ILE A 20 -0.25 21.52 -5.72
CA ILE A 20 -0.09 22.87 -5.13
C ILE A 20 1.14 22.92 -4.27
N VAL A 21 1.33 21.95 -3.35
CA VAL A 21 2.50 21.88 -2.48
C VAL A 21 3.79 21.74 -3.31
N GLY A 22 3.77 20.87 -4.34
CA GLY A 22 4.90 20.67 -5.24
C GLY A 22 5.28 21.95 -5.99
N GLY A 23 4.31 22.62 -6.60
CA GLY A 23 4.52 23.88 -7.31
C GLY A 23 5.03 25.00 -6.41
N LEU A 24 4.52 25.11 -5.18
CA LEU A 24 5.01 26.05 -4.18
C LEU A 24 6.43 25.72 -3.73
N THR A 25 6.73 24.43 -3.46
CA THR A 25 8.08 23.99 -3.05
C THR A 25 9.12 24.35 -4.11
N ARG A 26 8.79 24.14 -5.39
CA ARG A 26 9.67 24.52 -6.50
C ARG A 26 9.98 26.02 -6.52
N ARG A 27 9.00 26.86 -6.21
CA ARG A 27 9.14 28.33 -6.27
C ARG A 27 9.79 28.91 -5.03
N CYS A 28 9.43 28.40 -3.84
CA CYS A 28 9.90 28.94 -2.57
C CYS A 28 11.18 28.27 -2.07
N GLY A 29 11.54 27.08 -2.59
CA GLY A 29 12.68 26.31 -2.11
C GLY A 29 12.54 25.75 -0.69
N ASP A 30 11.34 25.88 -0.08
CA ASP A 30 11.07 25.48 1.30
C ASP A 30 9.77 24.68 1.37
N LEU A 31 9.87 23.41 1.76
CA LEU A 31 8.75 22.47 1.84
C LEU A 31 7.80 22.81 3.02
N ASP A 32 8.35 23.36 4.12
CA ASP A 32 7.53 23.74 5.27
C ASP A 32 6.62 24.91 4.91
N LEU A 33 7.20 25.94 4.27
CA LEU A 33 6.46 27.10 3.82
C LEU A 33 5.40 26.71 2.78
N ALA A 34 5.75 25.83 1.85
CA ALA A 34 4.83 25.36 0.81
C ALA A 34 3.59 24.64 1.41
N GLU A 35 3.82 23.72 2.36
CA GLU A 35 2.75 23.01 3.07
C GLU A 35 1.85 23.98 3.87
N GLU A 36 2.46 24.90 4.64
CA GLU A 36 1.73 25.87 5.46
C GLU A 36 0.83 26.76 4.58
N MET A 37 1.36 27.30 3.50
CA MET A 37 0.62 28.21 2.61
C MET A 37 -0.48 27.50 1.82
N ALA A 38 -0.26 26.24 1.43
CA ALA A 38 -1.27 25.41 0.83
C ALA A 38 -2.43 25.16 1.82
N ALA A 39 -2.11 24.74 3.05
CA ALA A 39 -3.10 24.49 4.09
C ALA A 39 -3.93 25.76 4.41
N GLU A 40 -3.28 26.92 4.52
CA GLU A 40 -3.97 28.19 4.72
C GLU A 40 -4.86 28.60 3.53
N ALA A 41 -4.50 28.23 2.30
CA ALA A 41 -5.35 28.52 1.14
C ALA A 41 -6.62 27.66 1.14
N PHE A 42 -6.51 26.38 1.50
CA PHE A 42 -7.67 25.49 1.67
C PHE A 42 -8.56 25.94 2.85
N ALA A 43 -7.97 26.37 3.97
CA ALA A 43 -8.74 26.97 5.07
C ALA A 43 -9.51 28.21 4.60
N SER A 44 -8.87 29.09 3.82
CA SER A 44 -9.53 30.27 3.24
C SER A 44 -10.67 29.89 2.28
N ALA A 45 -10.54 28.79 1.52
CA ALA A 45 -11.61 28.28 0.67
C ALA A 45 -12.80 27.78 1.52
N ALA A 46 -12.53 27.02 2.59
CA ALA A 46 -13.55 26.52 3.51
C ALA A 46 -14.31 27.63 4.22
N GLU A 47 -13.67 28.77 4.50
CA GLU A 47 -14.30 29.94 5.11
C GLU A 47 -15.14 30.77 4.12
N ARG A 48 -14.65 30.98 2.90
CA ARG A 48 -15.22 31.91 1.92
C ARG A 48 -16.28 31.28 1.02
N TRP A 49 -16.04 30.11 0.49
CA TRP A 49 -16.93 29.50 -0.51
C TRP A 49 -18.34 29.20 -0.03
N PRO A 50 -18.62 28.95 1.28
CA PRO A 50 -19.99 28.86 1.76
C PRO A 50 -20.82 30.12 1.55
N ASN A 51 -20.18 31.30 1.50
CA ASN A 51 -20.84 32.59 1.35
C ASN A 51 -20.71 33.20 -0.05
N GLU A 52 -19.57 32.98 -0.71
CA GLU A 52 -19.22 33.59 -2.00
C GLU A 52 -19.52 32.66 -3.19
N GLY A 53 -19.80 31.37 -2.92
CA GLY A 53 -19.92 30.31 -3.91
C GLY A 53 -18.56 29.72 -4.33
N VAL A 54 -18.60 28.48 -4.86
CA VAL A 54 -17.41 27.83 -5.41
C VAL A 54 -17.03 28.51 -6.73
N PRO A 55 -15.77 28.96 -6.90
CA PRO A 55 -15.34 29.63 -8.13
C PRO A 55 -15.35 28.67 -9.32
N PRO A 56 -15.45 29.17 -10.57
CA PRO A 56 -15.45 28.34 -11.78
C PRO A 56 -14.18 27.49 -11.95
N ASN A 57 -13.05 27.94 -11.40
CA ASN A 57 -11.79 27.19 -11.36
C ASN A 57 -11.30 27.12 -9.89
N PRO A 58 -11.80 26.15 -9.09
CA PRO A 58 -11.43 26.02 -7.68
C PRO A 58 -9.93 25.79 -7.46
N ALA A 59 -9.32 24.90 -8.24
CA ALA A 59 -7.88 24.58 -8.17
C ALA A 59 -7.01 25.81 -8.44
N GLY A 60 -7.34 26.57 -9.48
CA GLY A 60 -6.66 27.81 -9.82
C GLY A 60 -6.80 28.89 -8.74
N TRP A 61 -7.97 29.00 -8.09
CA TRP A 61 -8.20 29.93 -7.00
C TRP A 61 -7.33 29.58 -5.79
N ILE A 62 -7.29 28.31 -5.38
CA ILE A 62 -6.49 27.83 -4.26
C ILE A 62 -4.99 28.02 -4.56
N THR A 63 -4.53 27.62 -5.76
CA THR A 63 -3.14 27.80 -6.17
C THR A 63 -2.70 29.27 -6.11
N THR A 64 -3.54 30.18 -6.64
CA THR A 64 -3.24 31.62 -6.62
C THR A 64 -3.24 32.17 -5.20
N THR A 65 -4.17 31.72 -4.38
CA THR A 65 -4.27 32.16 -2.97
C THR A 65 -3.06 31.67 -2.17
N ALA A 66 -2.68 30.40 -2.30
CA ALA A 66 -1.51 29.84 -1.65
C ALA A 66 -0.21 30.56 -2.07
N TYR A 67 -0.08 30.86 -3.34
CA TYR A 67 1.06 31.57 -3.89
C TYR A 67 1.15 33.02 -3.35
N ARG A 68 0.04 33.77 -3.32
CA ARG A 68 0.01 35.12 -2.74
C ARG A 68 0.41 35.10 -1.25
N LYS A 69 -0.12 34.15 -0.49
CA LYS A 69 0.24 33.97 0.92
C LYS A 69 1.73 33.68 1.09
N ALA A 70 2.32 32.84 0.24
CA ALA A 70 3.74 32.52 0.25
C ALA A 70 4.60 33.76 -0.01
N ILE A 71 4.26 34.55 -1.03
CA ILE A 71 4.97 35.82 -1.31
C ILE A 71 4.85 36.78 -0.13
N ASP A 72 3.67 36.98 0.42
CA ASP A 72 3.45 37.89 1.55
C ASP A 72 4.22 37.45 2.81
N ARG A 73 4.35 36.12 3.02
CA ARG A 73 5.18 35.57 4.10
C ARG A 73 6.64 35.83 3.87
N LEU A 74 7.16 35.52 2.69
CA LEU A 74 8.56 35.77 2.31
C LEU A 74 8.91 37.27 2.38
N ARG A 75 8.02 38.15 1.92
CA ARG A 75 8.21 39.60 2.05
C ARG A 75 8.32 40.04 3.51
N ARG A 76 7.43 39.56 4.39
CA ARG A 76 7.49 39.90 5.82
C ARG A 76 8.76 39.37 6.48
N GLU A 77 9.25 38.19 6.11
CA GLU A 77 10.50 37.61 6.62
C GLU A 77 11.74 38.34 6.05
N SER A 78 11.73 38.73 4.77
CA SER A 78 12.81 39.47 4.14
C SER A 78 12.98 40.91 4.68
N PHE A 79 11.92 41.52 5.21
CA PHE A 79 12.03 42.80 5.92
C PHE A 79 12.76 42.65 7.26
N ARG A 80 12.85 41.47 7.83
CA ARG A 80 13.63 41.16 9.03
C ARG A 80 15.11 40.90 8.75
N ASP A 81 15.44 40.38 7.56
CA ASP A 81 16.81 40.07 7.15
C ASP A 81 17.24 40.82 5.87
N ALA A 82 18.00 41.89 6.02
CA ALA A 82 18.41 42.77 4.91
C ALA A 82 19.24 42.08 3.81
N LYS A 83 19.80 40.91 4.07
CA LYS A 83 20.63 40.12 3.12
C LYS A 83 19.81 39.27 2.12
N GLN A 84 18.50 39.01 2.35
CA GLN A 84 17.66 38.21 1.46
C GLN A 84 16.91 39.04 0.39
N ARG A 85 17.00 40.37 0.45
CA ARG A 85 16.30 41.26 -0.50
C ARG A 85 16.78 41.12 -1.95
N GLU A 86 18.05 40.83 -2.14
CA GLU A 86 18.67 40.78 -3.47
C GLU A 86 18.25 39.53 -4.28
N ALA A 87 17.94 38.41 -3.61
CA ALA A 87 17.49 37.17 -4.24
C ALA A 87 16.02 37.17 -4.64
N LEU A 88 15.19 38.02 -3.99
CA LEU A 88 13.73 38.06 -4.22
C LEU A 88 13.31 39.00 -5.38
N MET A 89 14.20 39.93 -5.79
CA MET A 89 13.89 40.86 -6.88
C MET A 89 14.07 40.27 -8.29
N LEU A 90 14.59 39.08 -8.43
CA LEU A 90 14.95 38.46 -9.71
C LEU A 90 13.90 37.47 -10.30
N HIS A 91 12.77 37.26 -9.65
CA HIS A 91 11.73 36.33 -10.17
C HIS A 91 10.36 36.97 -10.18
N ASP A 92 10.04 37.60 -11.31
CA ASP A 92 8.67 37.85 -11.73
C ASP A 92 8.14 36.51 -12.30
N PRO A 93 7.11 35.89 -11.71
CA PRO A 93 6.74 34.54 -12.08
C PRO A 93 5.63 34.52 -13.08
N GLU A 94 5.95 34.48 -14.35
CA GLU A 94 5.11 33.74 -15.28
C GLU A 94 5.19 32.23 -14.91
N PRO A 95 4.06 31.51 -14.87
CA PRO A 95 4.12 30.07 -14.66
C PRO A 95 4.96 29.47 -15.79
N PRO A 96 6.07 28.78 -15.52
CA PRO A 96 6.80 28.11 -16.58
C PRO A 96 5.87 27.09 -17.22
N GLU A 97 5.76 27.15 -18.54
CA GLU A 97 5.09 26.10 -19.32
C GLU A 97 5.76 24.74 -19.02
N PRO A 98 5.01 23.66 -18.95
CA PRO A 98 5.57 22.33 -18.71
C PRO A 98 6.54 21.99 -19.85
N THR A 99 7.81 21.98 -19.58
CA THR A 99 8.84 21.55 -20.52
C THR A 99 9.11 20.07 -20.33
N GLY A 100 8.51 19.24 -21.19
CA GLY A 100 8.84 17.81 -21.32
C GLY A 100 7.95 16.86 -20.54
N VAL A 101 7.82 15.64 -21.05
CA VAL A 101 6.89 14.56 -20.65
C VAL A 101 7.04 14.08 -19.20
N ILE A 102 8.06 14.52 -18.44
CA ILE A 102 8.34 14.06 -17.06
C ILE A 102 8.60 15.25 -16.11
N ASP A 103 8.12 16.43 -16.40
CA ASP A 103 8.35 17.62 -15.56
C ASP A 103 7.13 17.91 -14.65
N ASP A 104 6.75 16.95 -13.78
CA ASP A 104 5.65 17.10 -12.84
C ASP A 104 6.18 17.32 -11.41
N ASP A 105 5.71 18.38 -10.77
CA ASP A 105 6.11 18.74 -9.41
C ASP A 105 5.69 17.67 -8.38
N ARG A 106 4.61 16.89 -8.66
CA ARG A 106 4.17 15.77 -7.82
C ARG A 106 5.20 14.65 -7.80
N LEU A 107 5.81 14.35 -8.96
CA LEU A 107 6.86 13.34 -9.05
C LEU A 107 8.14 13.79 -8.34
N ARG A 108 8.53 15.08 -8.49
CA ARG A 108 9.64 15.65 -7.70
C ARG A 108 9.38 15.54 -6.21
N LEU A 109 8.14 15.79 -5.78
CA LEU A 109 7.72 15.69 -4.40
C LEU A 109 7.86 14.27 -3.86
N LEU A 110 7.36 13.26 -4.63
CA LEU A 110 7.51 11.84 -4.31
C LEU A 110 8.99 11.44 -4.16
N PHE A 111 9.85 11.80 -5.12
CA PHE A 111 11.28 11.50 -5.03
C PHE A 111 11.96 12.19 -3.85
N THR A 112 11.52 13.38 -3.47
CA THR A 112 12.06 14.09 -2.30
C THR A 112 11.61 13.39 -1.01
N CYS A 113 10.33 13.05 -0.86
CA CYS A 113 9.78 12.36 0.30
C CYS A 113 10.35 10.94 0.46
N CYS A 114 10.59 10.24 -0.64
CA CYS A 114 11.15 8.88 -0.66
C CYS A 114 12.68 8.85 -0.79
N HIS A 115 13.38 9.96 -0.50
CA HIS A 115 14.84 10.00 -0.65
C HIS A 115 15.56 8.96 0.22
N PRO A 116 16.57 8.21 -0.30
CA PRO A 116 17.22 7.11 0.42
C PRO A 116 17.99 7.57 1.67
N ALA A 117 18.31 8.83 1.79
CA ALA A 117 18.91 9.40 3.00
C ALA A 117 17.94 9.42 4.20
N LEU A 118 16.62 9.33 3.98
CA LEU A 118 15.61 9.27 5.04
C LEU A 118 15.39 7.81 5.48
N SER A 119 15.05 7.59 6.77
CA SER A 119 14.62 6.26 7.22
C SER A 119 13.29 5.88 6.57
N LEU A 120 12.99 4.58 6.52
CA LEU A 120 11.78 4.08 5.87
C LEU A 120 10.50 4.65 6.52
N GLU A 121 10.45 4.70 7.85
CA GLU A 121 9.33 5.25 8.61
C GLU A 121 9.14 6.75 8.35
N ALA A 122 10.26 7.46 8.17
CA ALA A 122 10.22 8.88 7.83
C ALA A 122 9.72 9.10 6.40
N ARG A 123 10.12 8.25 5.43
CA ARG A 123 9.61 8.29 4.06
C ARG A 123 8.11 8.05 4.03
N VAL A 124 7.62 7.01 4.72
CA VAL A 124 6.19 6.69 4.80
C VAL A 124 5.40 7.86 5.39
N ALA A 125 5.80 8.35 6.58
CA ALA A 125 5.09 9.45 7.23
C ALA A 125 5.10 10.74 6.38
N LEU A 126 6.24 11.05 5.76
CA LEU A 126 6.39 12.24 4.93
C LEU A 126 5.60 12.12 3.62
N THR A 127 5.59 10.95 2.97
CA THR A 127 4.83 10.71 1.75
C THR A 127 3.33 10.85 2.01
N LEU A 128 2.82 10.23 3.04
CA LEU A 128 1.40 10.37 3.41
C LEU A 128 1.03 11.80 3.75
N ARG A 129 1.89 12.53 4.49
CA ARG A 129 1.63 13.92 4.88
C ARG A 129 1.69 14.87 3.69
N ILE A 130 2.76 14.81 2.90
CA ILE A 130 3.10 15.83 1.91
C ILE A 130 2.49 15.50 0.54
N VAL A 131 2.48 14.25 0.14
CA VAL A 131 1.91 13.82 -1.15
C VAL A 131 0.46 13.38 -0.99
N GLY A 132 0.16 12.60 0.05
CA GLY A 132 -1.19 12.13 0.37
C GLY A 132 -2.10 13.22 0.95
N GLY A 133 -1.53 14.23 1.60
CA GLY A 133 -2.31 15.28 2.26
C GLY A 133 -2.93 14.85 3.59
N LEU A 134 -2.58 13.67 4.13
CA LEU A 134 -3.13 13.19 5.38
C LEU A 134 -2.68 14.07 6.55
N THR A 135 -3.56 14.23 7.52
CA THR A 135 -3.23 14.91 8.78
C THR A 135 -2.33 14.01 9.64
N VAL A 136 -1.64 14.62 10.60
CA VAL A 136 -0.82 13.88 11.58
C VAL A 136 -1.67 12.90 12.37
N GLU A 137 -2.91 13.30 12.72
CA GLU A 137 -3.87 12.46 13.44
C GLU A 137 -4.29 11.24 12.61
N GLU A 138 -4.60 11.42 11.31
CA GLU A 138 -4.95 10.32 10.41
C GLU A 138 -3.79 9.35 10.24
N ILE A 139 -2.55 9.84 10.07
CA ILE A 139 -1.36 8.99 9.98
C ILE A 139 -1.12 8.25 11.30
N ALA A 140 -1.25 8.93 12.45
CA ALA A 140 -1.07 8.33 13.77
C ALA A 140 -2.09 7.21 14.03
N ARG A 141 -3.35 7.45 13.69
CA ARG A 141 -4.43 6.47 13.76
C ARG A 141 -4.18 5.29 12.83
N ALA A 142 -3.77 5.56 11.59
CA ALA A 142 -3.52 4.54 10.57
C ALA A 142 -2.36 3.61 10.94
N PHE A 143 -1.34 4.08 11.65
CA PHE A 143 -0.19 3.27 12.07
C PHE A 143 -0.21 2.90 13.56
N LEU A 144 -1.27 3.28 14.29
CA LEU A 144 -1.44 3.02 15.74
C LEU A 144 -0.26 3.50 16.59
N ILE A 145 0.28 4.65 16.24
CA ILE A 145 1.36 5.30 16.97
C ILE A 145 0.89 6.65 17.51
N GLN A 146 1.61 7.17 18.49
CA GLN A 146 1.30 8.48 19.06
C GLN A 146 1.51 9.60 18.00
N GLU A 147 0.62 10.58 17.98
CA GLU A 147 0.76 11.76 17.12
C GLU A 147 2.12 12.47 17.29
N SER A 148 2.62 12.53 18.53
CA SER A 148 3.94 13.08 18.84
C SER A 148 5.05 12.36 18.08
N THR A 149 4.95 11.04 17.92
CA THR A 149 5.89 10.23 17.15
C THR A 149 5.84 10.58 15.67
N VAL A 150 4.63 10.71 15.10
CA VAL A 150 4.44 11.14 13.71
C VAL A 150 5.00 12.52 13.47
N ARG A 151 4.64 13.49 14.34
CA ARG A 151 5.18 14.87 14.27
C ARG A 151 6.71 14.88 14.30
N GLN A 152 7.31 14.10 15.20
CA GLN A 152 8.77 14.01 15.32
C GLN A 152 9.42 13.39 14.07
N ARG A 153 8.83 12.33 13.51
CA ARG A 153 9.32 11.70 12.25
C ARG A 153 9.29 12.71 11.11
N ILE A 154 8.16 13.41 10.90
CA ILE A 154 7.99 14.40 9.85
C ILE A 154 8.96 15.57 10.05
N THR A 155 9.04 16.15 11.25
CA THR A 155 9.93 17.28 11.56
C THR A 155 11.40 16.92 11.32
N ARG A 156 11.85 15.74 11.78
CA ARG A 156 13.22 15.28 11.54
C ARG A 156 13.50 15.03 10.07
N ALA A 157 12.52 14.46 9.32
CA ALA A 157 12.64 14.24 7.89
C ALA A 157 12.81 15.56 7.13
N LYS A 158 11.95 16.55 7.40
CA LYS A 158 12.02 17.89 6.80
C LYS A 158 13.32 18.60 7.15
N ALA A 159 13.73 18.57 8.44
CA ALA A 159 15.01 19.11 8.87
C ALA A 159 16.18 18.44 8.11
N LYS A 160 16.14 17.11 7.91
CA LYS A 160 17.17 16.39 7.16
C LYS A 160 17.17 16.74 5.68
N ILE A 161 16.01 16.98 5.06
CA ILE A 161 15.91 17.49 3.69
C ILE A 161 16.60 18.86 3.59
N LYS A 162 16.29 19.77 4.52
CA LYS A 162 16.84 21.14 4.55
C LYS A 162 18.35 21.16 4.82
N THR A 163 18.80 20.51 5.90
CA THR A 163 20.23 20.49 6.30
C THR A 163 21.10 19.65 5.38
N GLY A 164 20.58 18.53 4.89
CA GLY A 164 21.24 17.64 3.93
C GLY A 164 21.22 18.17 2.50
N ARG A 165 20.60 19.32 2.26
CA ARG A 165 20.42 19.93 0.92
C ARG A 165 19.90 18.91 -0.10
N ILE A 166 18.93 18.07 0.31
CA ILE A 166 18.31 17.13 -0.60
C ILE A 166 17.63 17.93 -1.71
N PRO A 167 18.02 17.74 -2.98
CA PRO A 167 17.54 18.61 -4.04
C PRO A 167 16.09 18.32 -4.39
N TYR A 168 15.27 19.36 -4.52
CA TYR A 168 13.92 19.28 -5.07
C TYR A 168 13.96 19.25 -6.60
N ARG A 169 14.33 18.11 -7.17
CA ARG A 169 14.45 17.92 -8.62
C ARG A 169 14.23 16.45 -9.00
N MET A 170 14.03 16.22 -10.29
CA MET A 170 14.07 14.87 -10.84
C MET A 170 15.45 14.24 -10.59
N PRO A 171 15.53 12.96 -10.24
CA PRO A 171 16.77 12.20 -10.21
C PRO A 171 17.48 12.23 -11.57
N ALA A 172 18.80 12.10 -11.58
CA ALA A 172 19.54 11.86 -12.82
C ALA A 172 19.11 10.52 -13.44
N ALA A 173 19.27 10.37 -14.75
CA ALA A 173 18.82 9.18 -15.48
C ALA A 173 19.40 7.88 -14.88
N ASP A 174 20.67 7.89 -14.47
CA ASP A 174 21.36 6.75 -13.87
C ASP A 174 20.80 6.35 -12.49
N ASP A 175 20.26 7.33 -11.74
CA ASP A 175 19.67 7.10 -10.41
C ASP A 175 18.15 6.83 -10.47
N LEU A 176 17.51 7.14 -11.61
CA LEU A 176 16.05 7.18 -11.70
C LEU A 176 15.41 5.84 -11.32
N ARG A 177 15.98 4.72 -11.81
CA ARG A 177 15.43 3.37 -11.51
C ARG A 177 15.47 3.07 -10.01
N ILE A 178 16.61 3.27 -9.36
CA ILE A 178 16.78 3.05 -7.91
C ILE A 178 15.82 3.93 -7.11
N ARG A 179 15.57 5.15 -7.60
CA ARG A 179 14.66 6.09 -6.93
C ARG A 179 13.19 5.69 -7.11
N ILE A 180 12.80 5.17 -8.28
CA ILE A 180 11.47 4.60 -8.52
C ILE A 180 11.26 3.39 -7.59
N ASP A 181 12.22 2.47 -7.52
CA ASP A 181 12.14 1.30 -6.64
C ASP A 181 11.94 1.72 -5.17
N GLY A 182 12.60 2.80 -4.75
CA GLY A 182 12.43 3.38 -3.41
C GLY A 182 11.02 3.94 -3.17
N VAL A 183 10.39 4.54 -4.17
CA VAL A 183 8.99 5.01 -4.12
C VAL A 183 8.04 3.81 -4.07
N LEU A 184 8.23 2.84 -4.95
CA LEU A 184 7.39 1.62 -5.00
C LEU A 184 7.42 0.86 -3.67
N ALA A 185 8.61 0.74 -3.04
CA ALA A 185 8.73 0.11 -1.73
C ALA A 185 7.92 0.84 -0.65
N VAL A 186 7.91 2.18 -0.66
CA VAL A 186 7.11 2.99 0.27
C VAL A 186 5.62 2.80 0.02
N LEU A 187 5.16 2.88 -1.23
CA LEU A 187 3.75 2.71 -1.58
C LEU A 187 3.26 1.29 -1.27
N TYR A 188 4.08 0.28 -1.55
CA TYR A 188 3.76 -1.11 -1.21
C TYR A 188 3.68 -1.33 0.31
N LEU A 189 4.55 -0.69 1.08
CA LEU A 189 4.51 -0.76 2.55
C LEU A 189 3.24 -0.11 3.11
N ILE A 190 2.83 1.05 2.58
CA ILE A 190 1.58 1.72 2.96
C ILE A 190 0.38 0.80 2.65
N PHE A 191 0.38 0.19 1.47
CA PHE A 191 -0.68 -0.74 1.08
C PHE A 191 -0.74 -1.96 2.01
N ASN A 192 0.39 -2.61 2.27
CA ASN A 192 0.44 -3.81 3.12
C ASN A 192 -0.02 -3.51 4.55
N GLU A 193 0.34 -2.35 5.11
CA GLU A 193 -0.13 -1.95 6.44
C GLU A 193 -1.66 -1.72 6.47
N GLY A 194 -2.25 -1.29 5.36
CA GLY A 194 -3.70 -1.18 5.20
C GLY A 194 -4.39 -2.52 4.96
N TYR A 195 -3.75 -3.37 4.16
CA TYR A 195 -4.30 -4.65 3.73
C TYR A 195 -4.18 -5.76 4.78
N PHE A 196 -3.16 -5.69 5.63
CA PHE A 196 -2.92 -6.61 6.75
C PHE A 196 -2.38 -5.82 7.94
N ALA A 197 -3.30 -5.25 8.70
CA ALA A 197 -2.96 -4.38 9.81
C ALA A 197 -2.19 -5.14 10.90
N SER A 198 -1.03 -4.61 11.28
CA SER A 198 -0.25 -5.11 12.41
C SER A 198 -0.77 -4.54 13.73
N GLY A 199 -0.78 -5.35 14.80
CA GLY A 199 -1.10 -4.94 16.17
C GLY A 199 -2.33 -5.61 16.79
N ALA A 200 -2.30 -5.77 18.10
CA ALA A 200 -3.38 -6.37 18.89
C ALA A 200 -4.58 -5.42 19.00
N GLY A 201 -5.79 -5.95 18.81
CA GLY A 201 -7.03 -5.17 18.97
C GLY A 201 -7.36 -4.20 17.83
N VAL A 202 -6.70 -4.33 16.69
CA VAL A 202 -6.86 -3.49 15.51
C VAL A 202 -7.78 -4.15 14.51
N PRO A 203 -8.63 -3.39 13.76
CA PRO A 203 -9.31 -3.92 12.59
C PRO A 203 -8.30 -4.56 11.63
N ALA A 204 -8.60 -5.76 11.15
CA ALA A 204 -7.70 -6.51 10.25
C ALA A 204 -7.41 -5.76 8.93
N LEU A 205 -8.26 -4.84 8.54
CA LEU A 205 -8.15 -4.02 7.32
C LEU A 205 -8.26 -2.53 7.67
N ARG A 206 -7.40 -1.71 7.06
CA ARG A 206 -7.43 -0.24 7.12
C ARG A 206 -7.56 0.32 5.71
N ARG A 207 -8.81 0.38 5.25
CA ARG A 207 -9.12 0.77 3.86
C ARG A 207 -8.68 2.19 3.49
N GLU A 208 -8.49 3.06 4.46
CA GLU A 208 -7.95 4.40 4.25
C GLU A 208 -6.52 4.33 3.70
N LEU A 209 -5.69 3.40 4.21
CA LEU A 209 -4.31 3.22 3.75
C LEU A 209 -4.25 2.51 2.39
N THR A 210 -5.03 1.46 2.19
CA THR A 210 -5.05 0.76 0.88
C THR A 210 -5.56 1.69 -0.21
N GLY A 211 -6.63 2.44 0.04
CA GLY A 211 -7.18 3.42 -0.89
C GLY A 211 -6.18 4.51 -1.25
N GLU A 212 -5.46 5.06 -0.26
CA GLU A 212 -4.44 6.08 -0.48
C GLU A 212 -3.23 5.53 -1.25
N ALA A 213 -2.77 4.32 -0.93
CA ALA A 213 -1.69 3.67 -1.67
C ALA A 213 -2.05 3.44 -3.15
N ILE A 214 -3.28 2.97 -3.42
CA ILE A 214 -3.81 2.80 -4.78
C ILE A 214 -3.86 4.15 -5.51
N ARG A 215 -4.37 5.20 -4.86
CA ARG A 215 -4.45 6.54 -5.44
C ARG A 215 -3.06 7.08 -5.81
N LEU A 216 -2.09 7.00 -4.90
CA LEU A 216 -0.72 7.46 -5.12
C LEU A 216 0.01 6.64 -6.20
N THR A 217 -0.23 5.32 -6.24
CA THR A 217 0.34 4.46 -7.28
C THR A 217 -0.30 4.75 -8.64
N GLY A 218 -1.60 5.04 -8.68
CA GLY A 218 -2.31 5.52 -9.88
C GLY A 218 -1.71 6.81 -10.41
N LEU A 219 -1.47 7.78 -9.52
CA LEU A 219 -0.78 9.02 -9.87
C LEU A 219 0.63 8.75 -10.45
N LEU A 220 1.39 7.86 -9.81
CA LEU A 220 2.73 7.50 -10.30
C LEU A 220 2.65 6.85 -11.68
N ARG A 221 1.63 5.99 -11.94
CA ARG A 221 1.40 5.36 -13.25
C ARG A 221 1.07 6.39 -14.35
N GLU A 222 0.26 7.41 -14.03
CA GLU A 222 -0.01 8.51 -14.98
C GLU A 222 1.27 9.27 -15.35
N LEU A 223 2.17 9.47 -14.40
CA LEU A 223 3.42 10.19 -14.58
C LEU A 223 4.52 9.34 -15.24
N LEU A 224 4.48 8.03 -15.06
CA LEU A 224 5.44 7.07 -15.59
C LEU A 224 4.73 5.93 -16.35
N PRO A 225 4.02 6.23 -17.45
CA PRO A 225 3.15 5.26 -18.13
C PRO A 225 3.89 4.07 -18.76
N ALA A 226 5.18 4.17 -19.01
CA ALA A 226 5.99 3.10 -19.57
C ALA A 226 6.70 2.23 -18.51
N ASP A 227 6.52 2.52 -17.20
CA ASP A 227 7.18 1.74 -16.15
C ASP A 227 6.33 0.51 -15.78
N GLU A 228 6.84 -0.67 -16.10
CA GLU A 228 6.17 -1.96 -15.88
C GLU A 228 6.00 -2.30 -14.41
N GLU A 229 6.93 -1.89 -13.54
CA GLU A 229 6.85 -2.16 -12.11
C GLU A 229 5.82 -1.26 -11.42
N VAL A 230 5.67 -0.02 -11.88
CA VAL A 230 4.58 0.87 -11.43
C VAL A 230 3.22 0.30 -11.85
N THR A 231 3.10 -0.14 -13.10
CA THR A 231 1.89 -0.79 -13.63
C THR A 231 1.59 -2.08 -12.87
N GLY A 232 2.60 -2.91 -12.65
CA GLY A 232 2.49 -4.15 -11.88
C GLY A 232 2.05 -3.92 -10.44
N LEU A 233 2.62 -2.91 -9.77
CA LEU A 233 2.25 -2.59 -8.39
C LEU A 233 0.79 -2.11 -8.31
N LEU A 234 0.35 -1.26 -9.23
CA LEU A 234 -1.04 -0.81 -9.25
C LEU A 234 -2.01 -1.98 -9.49
N ALA A 235 -1.71 -2.84 -10.45
CA ALA A 235 -2.51 -4.05 -10.70
C ALA A 235 -2.56 -4.97 -9.47
N LEU A 236 -1.42 -5.22 -8.82
CA LEU A 236 -1.33 -6.01 -7.59
C LEU A 236 -2.23 -5.44 -6.48
N MET A 237 -2.17 -4.13 -6.25
CA MET A 237 -2.99 -3.46 -5.25
C MET A 237 -4.49 -3.57 -5.57
N LEU A 238 -4.89 -3.30 -6.82
CA LEU A 238 -6.30 -3.38 -7.25
C LEU A 238 -6.86 -4.80 -7.08
N LEU A 239 -6.13 -5.82 -7.57
CA LEU A 239 -6.56 -7.22 -7.48
C LEU A 239 -6.59 -7.74 -6.03
N SER A 240 -5.71 -7.22 -5.16
CA SER A 240 -5.72 -7.56 -3.74
C SER A 240 -6.88 -6.87 -3.03
N GLU A 241 -7.08 -5.57 -3.23
CA GLU A 241 -8.16 -4.80 -2.60
C GLU A 241 -9.55 -5.29 -3.01
N ALA A 242 -9.69 -5.76 -4.26
CA ALA A 242 -10.94 -6.33 -4.75
C ALA A 242 -11.50 -7.45 -3.85
N ARG A 243 -10.66 -8.16 -3.13
CA ARG A 243 -11.03 -9.26 -2.23
C ARG A 243 -11.17 -8.84 -0.76
N ALA A 244 -10.91 -7.57 -0.45
CA ALA A 244 -10.85 -7.09 0.93
C ALA A 244 -12.15 -7.34 1.72
N ALA A 245 -13.32 -7.21 1.06
CA ALA A 245 -14.62 -7.45 1.70
C ALA A 245 -14.81 -8.91 2.13
N ALA A 246 -14.29 -9.86 1.35
CA ALA A 246 -14.43 -11.31 1.62
C ALA A 246 -13.37 -11.85 2.59
N ARG A 247 -12.35 -11.05 2.95
CA ARG A 247 -11.22 -11.54 3.78
C ARG A 247 -11.50 -11.60 5.26
N VAL A 248 -12.50 -10.87 5.73
CA VAL A 248 -12.80 -10.77 7.15
C VAL A 248 -14.29 -10.94 7.34
N THR A 249 -14.68 -11.79 8.28
CA THR A 249 -16.09 -11.94 8.68
C THR A 249 -16.58 -10.70 9.45
N ASP A 250 -17.89 -10.55 9.61
CA ASP A 250 -18.48 -9.50 10.48
C ASP A 250 -17.96 -9.58 11.93
N GLY A 251 -17.51 -10.75 12.37
CA GLY A 251 -16.87 -10.99 13.68
C GLY A 251 -15.38 -10.63 13.73
N GLY A 252 -14.79 -10.17 12.63
CA GLY A 252 -13.37 -9.81 12.57
C GLY A 252 -12.41 -10.99 12.35
N GLU A 253 -12.92 -12.20 12.05
CA GLU A 253 -12.10 -13.37 11.77
C GLU A 253 -11.60 -13.38 10.32
N LEU A 254 -10.36 -13.81 10.12
CA LEU A 254 -9.78 -13.97 8.78
C LEU A 254 -10.40 -15.15 8.05
N VAL A 255 -10.79 -14.93 6.79
CA VAL A 255 -11.31 -15.93 5.88
C VAL A 255 -10.24 -16.31 4.86
N ARG A 256 -9.95 -17.60 4.73
CA ARG A 256 -8.98 -18.11 3.75
C ARG A 256 -9.48 -17.89 2.33
N LEU A 257 -8.55 -17.81 1.37
CA LEU A 257 -8.87 -17.52 -0.03
C LEU A 257 -9.81 -18.56 -0.66
N ASP A 258 -9.64 -19.84 -0.31
CA ASP A 258 -10.46 -20.97 -0.73
C ASP A 258 -11.88 -20.96 -0.12
N GLU A 259 -12.02 -20.32 1.04
CA GLU A 259 -13.29 -20.18 1.78
C GLU A 259 -14.05 -18.86 1.44
N GLN A 260 -13.40 -17.93 0.69
CA GLN A 260 -14.01 -16.64 0.36
C GLN A 260 -15.15 -16.77 -0.65
N ASP A 261 -16.24 -16.07 -0.38
CA ASP A 261 -17.30 -15.87 -1.38
C ASP A 261 -16.82 -14.93 -2.49
N ARG A 262 -16.54 -15.50 -3.67
CA ARG A 262 -16.09 -14.75 -4.85
C ARG A 262 -17.16 -13.82 -5.40
N GLY A 263 -18.44 -14.04 -5.10
CA GLY A 263 -19.54 -13.16 -5.47
C GLY A 263 -19.50 -11.82 -4.74
N SER A 264 -18.83 -11.76 -3.58
CA SER A 264 -18.63 -10.55 -2.80
C SER A 264 -17.38 -9.74 -3.19
N TRP A 265 -16.58 -10.24 -4.15
CA TRP A 265 -15.41 -9.53 -4.65
C TRP A 265 -15.81 -8.31 -5.50
N ASP A 266 -15.01 -7.27 -5.43
CA ASP A 266 -15.20 -6.07 -6.24
C ASP A 266 -14.77 -6.32 -7.70
N HIS A 267 -15.75 -6.61 -8.56
CA HIS A 267 -15.51 -6.91 -9.97
C HIS A 267 -15.04 -5.70 -10.78
N GLU A 268 -15.31 -4.46 -10.34
CA GLU A 268 -14.78 -3.26 -10.98
C GLU A 268 -13.27 -3.15 -10.75
N LEU A 269 -12.82 -3.33 -9.52
CA LEU A 269 -11.39 -3.37 -9.20
C LEU A 269 -10.66 -4.52 -9.91
N ILE A 270 -11.29 -5.70 -9.98
CA ILE A 270 -10.76 -6.84 -10.76
C ILE A 270 -10.60 -6.45 -12.23
N GLY A 271 -11.63 -5.92 -12.86
CA GLY A 271 -11.60 -5.50 -14.26
C GLY A 271 -10.49 -4.49 -14.54
N ARG A 272 -10.34 -3.48 -13.68
CA ARG A 272 -9.27 -2.48 -13.77
C ARG A 272 -7.88 -3.10 -13.62
N GLY A 273 -7.69 -3.96 -12.62
CA GLY A 273 -6.40 -4.64 -12.38
C GLY A 273 -5.99 -5.55 -13.53
N LEU A 274 -6.94 -6.33 -14.09
CA LEU A 274 -6.69 -7.19 -15.24
C LEU A 274 -6.38 -6.39 -16.51
N ALA A 275 -7.09 -5.30 -16.76
CA ALA A 275 -6.83 -4.42 -17.91
C ALA A 275 -5.38 -3.90 -17.93
N LEU A 276 -4.82 -3.55 -16.77
CA LEU A 276 -3.40 -3.15 -16.66
C LEU A 276 -2.43 -4.27 -17.03
N LEU A 277 -2.77 -5.52 -16.72
CA LEU A 277 -1.93 -6.69 -17.03
C LEU A 277 -2.09 -7.15 -18.49
N ASP A 278 -3.22 -6.86 -19.12
CA ASP A 278 -3.48 -7.17 -20.52
C ASP A 278 -2.80 -6.16 -21.49
N GLU A 279 -2.30 -5.03 -20.97
CA GLU A 279 -1.43 -4.13 -21.74
C GLU A 279 -0.16 -4.88 -22.18
N PRO A 280 0.25 -4.77 -23.46
CA PRO A 280 1.48 -5.41 -23.94
C PRO A 280 2.69 -4.94 -23.12
N PRO A 281 3.50 -5.86 -22.56
CA PRO A 281 4.65 -5.47 -21.77
C PRO A 281 5.72 -4.78 -22.63
N THR A 282 6.29 -3.71 -22.11
CA THR A 282 7.38 -2.96 -22.76
C THR A 282 8.76 -3.48 -22.37
N ALA A 283 8.84 -4.29 -21.28
CA ALA A 283 10.05 -4.89 -20.75
C ALA A 283 9.78 -6.27 -20.14
N ALA A 284 10.83 -6.97 -19.74
CA ALA A 284 10.67 -8.20 -18.97
C ALA A 284 9.94 -7.93 -17.65
N PRO A 285 9.03 -8.84 -17.21
CA PRO A 285 8.26 -8.64 -16.01
C PRO A 285 9.17 -8.57 -14.78
N GLY A 286 9.00 -7.53 -13.97
CA GLY A 286 9.64 -7.39 -12.69
C GLY A 286 8.82 -7.99 -11.55
N ARG A 287 9.26 -7.73 -10.32
CA ARG A 287 8.69 -8.33 -9.10
C ARG A 287 7.19 -8.06 -8.94
N HIS A 288 6.78 -6.80 -9.04
CA HIS A 288 5.39 -6.43 -8.78
C HIS A 288 4.46 -6.95 -9.88
N ARG A 289 4.91 -6.93 -11.14
CA ARG A 289 4.13 -7.50 -12.23
C ARG A 289 3.92 -9.01 -12.05
N LEU A 290 4.93 -9.78 -11.68
CA LEU A 290 4.80 -11.22 -11.42
C LEU A 290 3.85 -11.51 -10.25
N LEU A 291 3.92 -10.74 -9.16
CA LEU A 291 2.97 -10.85 -8.04
C LEU A 291 1.54 -10.50 -8.46
N ALA A 292 1.35 -9.50 -9.32
CA ALA A 292 0.05 -9.15 -9.86
C ALA A 292 -0.50 -10.25 -10.79
N GLU A 293 0.34 -10.86 -11.62
CA GLU A 293 -0.05 -11.99 -12.47
C GLU A 293 -0.46 -13.21 -11.64
N ILE A 294 0.21 -13.50 -10.52
CA ILE A 294 -0.21 -14.56 -9.58
C ILE A 294 -1.61 -14.26 -9.03
N ASN A 295 -1.86 -13.01 -8.58
CA ASN A 295 -3.20 -12.60 -8.14
C ASN A 295 -4.24 -12.70 -9.27
N ALA A 296 -3.86 -12.37 -10.51
CA ALA A 296 -4.72 -12.48 -11.67
C ALA A 296 -5.17 -13.93 -11.94
N VAL A 297 -4.29 -14.92 -11.73
CA VAL A 297 -4.67 -16.34 -11.83
C VAL A 297 -5.78 -16.67 -10.83
N HIS A 298 -5.66 -16.22 -9.59
CA HIS A 298 -6.67 -16.45 -8.56
C HIS A 298 -8.02 -15.79 -8.88
N VAL A 299 -8.03 -14.54 -9.36
CA VAL A 299 -9.29 -13.84 -9.63
C VAL A 299 -9.96 -14.25 -10.94
N ARG A 300 -9.21 -14.85 -11.88
CA ARG A 300 -9.76 -15.41 -13.12
C ARG A 300 -10.40 -16.79 -12.92
N ALA A 301 -9.99 -17.51 -11.89
CA ALA A 301 -10.58 -18.83 -11.58
C ALA A 301 -12.02 -18.68 -11.10
N THR A 302 -12.91 -19.56 -11.54
CA THR A 302 -14.33 -19.59 -11.12
C THR A 302 -14.50 -19.90 -9.64
N ASP A 303 -13.64 -20.77 -9.12
CA ASP A 303 -13.57 -21.21 -7.74
C ASP A 303 -12.15 -21.64 -7.36
N ALA A 304 -11.94 -22.13 -6.14
CA ALA A 304 -10.64 -22.54 -5.65
C ALA A 304 -10.09 -23.77 -6.39
N GLU A 305 -10.96 -24.72 -6.73
CA GLU A 305 -10.60 -26.00 -7.39
C GLU A 305 -10.10 -25.77 -8.83
N HIS A 306 -10.62 -24.74 -9.51
CA HIS A 306 -10.26 -24.39 -10.88
C HIS A 306 -9.09 -23.39 -10.97
N THR A 307 -8.37 -23.15 -9.86
CA THR A 307 -7.19 -22.31 -9.88
C THR A 307 -6.05 -22.99 -10.63
N ASP A 308 -5.43 -22.30 -11.62
CA ASP A 308 -4.28 -22.80 -12.37
C ASP A 308 -2.99 -22.74 -11.53
N TRP A 309 -2.85 -23.71 -10.63
CA TRP A 309 -1.69 -23.83 -9.74
C TRP A 309 -0.38 -24.08 -10.52
N ALA A 310 -0.44 -24.72 -11.69
CA ALA A 310 0.74 -24.92 -12.53
C ALA A 310 1.28 -23.58 -13.05
N ARG A 311 0.38 -22.68 -13.47
CA ARG A 311 0.72 -21.31 -13.86
C ARG A 311 1.30 -20.53 -12.68
N ILE A 312 0.72 -20.62 -11.49
CA ILE A 312 1.20 -19.95 -10.29
C ILE A 312 2.61 -20.40 -9.92
N VAL A 313 2.89 -21.70 -9.93
CA VAL A 313 4.24 -22.23 -9.66
C VAL A 313 5.24 -21.67 -10.68
N GLY A 314 4.91 -21.68 -11.98
CA GLY A 314 5.78 -21.12 -13.02
C GLY A 314 6.06 -19.62 -12.84
N LEU A 315 5.08 -18.84 -12.35
CA LEU A 315 5.27 -17.41 -12.03
C LEU A 315 6.18 -17.23 -10.80
N TYR A 316 6.04 -18.03 -9.76
CA TYR A 316 6.94 -18.01 -8.61
C TYR A 316 8.36 -18.42 -8.99
N GLU A 317 8.56 -19.40 -9.89
CA GLU A 317 9.90 -19.77 -10.40
C GLU A 317 10.55 -18.61 -11.17
N GLN A 318 9.78 -17.81 -11.90
CA GLN A 318 10.28 -16.58 -12.51
C GLN A 318 10.63 -15.53 -11.44
N LEU A 319 9.79 -15.37 -10.43
CA LEU A 319 10.00 -14.43 -9.33
C LEU A 319 11.27 -14.78 -8.53
N GLU A 320 11.53 -16.05 -8.23
CA GLU A 320 12.76 -16.51 -7.54
C GLU A 320 14.06 -16.14 -8.27
N ARG A 321 14.03 -16.01 -9.61
CA ARG A 321 15.20 -15.55 -10.38
C ARG A 321 15.52 -14.08 -10.17
N ILE A 322 14.52 -13.28 -9.78
CA ILE A 322 14.62 -11.83 -9.57
C ILE A 322 14.81 -11.53 -8.09
N ASP A 323 14.10 -12.26 -7.25
CA ASP A 323 14.06 -12.09 -5.79
C ASP A 323 14.29 -13.44 -5.12
N SER A 324 15.55 -13.68 -4.70
CA SER A 324 15.97 -14.90 -4.02
C SER A 324 15.55 -14.95 -2.53
N SER A 325 14.57 -14.13 -2.11
CA SER A 325 14.08 -14.13 -0.73
C SER A 325 13.49 -15.49 -0.34
N PRO A 326 13.83 -16.04 0.84
CA PRO A 326 13.21 -17.25 1.36
C PRO A 326 11.68 -17.18 1.45
N VAL A 327 11.11 -15.97 1.56
CA VAL A 327 9.66 -15.75 1.59
C VAL A 327 9.01 -16.07 0.24
N VAL A 328 9.70 -15.79 -0.89
CA VAL A 328 9.21 -16.16 -2.23
C VAL A 328 9.16 -17.66 -2.38
N THR A 329 10.21 -18.36 -1.94
CA THR A 329 10.27 -19.83 -1.94
C THR A 329 9.19 -20.44 -1.04
N LEU A 330 8.94 -19.84 0.14
CA LEU A 330 7.85 -20.27 1.02
C LEU A 330 6.48 -20.14 0.33
N SER A 331 6.23 -19.02 -0.34
CA SER A 331 4.98 -18.80 -1.09
C SER A 331 4.83 -19.77 -2.26
N ARG A 332 5.93 -20.06 -2.99
CA ARG A 332 5.94 -21.11 -4.03
C ARG A 332 5.61 -22.49 -3.47
N ALA A 333 6.10 -22.82 -2.28
CA ALA A 333 5.82 -24.12 -1.65
C ALA A 333 4.31 -24.32 -1.41
N VAL A 334 3.56 -23.28 -1.06
CA VAL A 334 2.09 -23.33 -0.97
C VAL A 334 1.47 -23.72 -2.31
N ALA A 335 1.88 -23.08 -3.39
CA ALA A 335 1.38 -23.42 -4.74
C ALA A 335 1.79 -24.85 -5.20
N VAL A 336 2.96 -25.32 -4.77
CA VAL A 336 3.40 -26.71 -5.02
C VAL A 336 2.55 -27.71 -4.24
N ALA A 337 2.10 -27.38 -3.03
CA ALA A 337 1.20 -28.24 -2.26
C ALA A 337 -0.12 -28.47 -3.00
N GLU A 338 -0.70 -27.41 -3.53
CA GLU A 338 -1.96 -27.44 -4.27
C GLU A 338 -1.82 -28.14 -5.64
N ARG A 339 -0.67 -27.95 -6.32
CA ARG A 339 -0.42 -28.58 -7.63
C ARG A 339 -0.04 -30.07 -7.52
N ASP A 340 0.81 -30.38 -6.56
CA ASP A 340 1.43 -31.72 -6.45
C ASP A 340 0.96 -32.47 -5.18
N SER A 341 1.51 -32.12 -4.02
CA SER A 341 1.07 -32.64 -2.71
C SER A 341 1.69 -31.85 -1.54
N PRO A 342 1.06 -31.91 -0.35
CA PRO A 342 1.59 -31.32 0.89
C PRO A 342 2.99 -31.86 1.26
N GLU A 343 3.30 -33.13 1.01
CA GLU A 343 4.58 -33.74 1.33
C GLU A 343 5.72 -33.15 0.48
N ARG A 344 5.47 -32.90 -0.82
CA ARG A 344 6.44 -32.24 -1.70
C ARG A 344 6.70 -30.80 -1.25
N ALA A 345 5.67 -30.08 -0.87
CA ALA A 345 5.79 -28.73 -0.33
C ALA A 345 6.58 -28.72 0.98
N LEU A 346 6.34 -29.69 1.89
CA LEU A 346 7.08 -29.80 3.15
C LEU A 346 8.57 -29.99 2.92
N LEU A 347 9.00 -30.73 1.90
CA LEU A 347 10.42 -30.87 1.56
C LEU A 347 11.06 -29.51 1.25
N ILE A 348 10.33 -28.60 0.56
CA ILE A 348 10.80 -27.25 0.27
C ILE A 348 10.82 -26.42 1.54
N VAL A 349 9.72 -26.41 2.31
CA VAL A 349 9.57 -25.60 3.53
C VAL A 349 10.63 -25.93 4.56
N GLU A 350 10.97 -27.22 4.76
CA GLU A 350 11.99 -27.62 5.73
C GLU A 350 13.40 -27.09 5.38
N THR A 351 13.71 -26.80 4.11
CA THR A 351 14.98 -26.16 3.73
C THR A 351 15.06 -24.68 4.17
N LEU A 352 13.93 -24.07 4.49
CA LEU A 352 13.84 -22.66 4.88
C LEU A 352 13.88 -22.44 6.39
N ARG A 353 13.93 -23.52 7.19
CA ARG A 353 13.81 -23.47 8.66
C ARG A 353 14.79 -22.48 9.29
N ASP A 354 16.07 -22.57 8.98
CA ASP A 354 17.09 -21.74 9.60
C ASP A 354 16.93 -20.26 9.24
N ALA A 355 16.48 -19.98 8.01
CA ALA A 355 16.30 -18.62 7.52
C ALA A 355 15.02 -17.95 8.03
N LEU A 356 13.96 -18.75 8.31
CA LEU A 356 12.61 -18.26 8.61
C LEU A 356 12.09 -18.69 10.01
N ASP A 357 12.94 -19.20 10.91
CA ASP A 357 12.50 -19.67 12.26
C ASP A 357 11.78 -18.59 13.09
N GLN A 358 12.13 -17.32 12.91
CA GLN A 358 11.48 -16.20 13.59
C GLN A 358 10.37 -15.54 12.74
N PHE A 359 10.06 -16.11 11.58
CA PHE A 359 9.04 -15.56 10.68
C PHE A 359 7.70 -16.31 10.90
N HIS A 360 6.73 -15.61 11.43
CA HIS A 360 5.40 -16.15 11.78
C HIS A 360 4.76 -16.96 10.63
N ALA A 361 4.71 -16.40 9.42
CA ALA A 361 4.06 -17.03 8.27
C ALA A 361 4.73 -18.37 7.86
N PHE A 362 6.01 -18.59 8.17
CA PHE A 362 6.68 -19.87 7.99
C PHE A 362 6.03 -20.96 8.82
N HIS A 363 5.78 -20.70 10.11
CA HIS A 363 5.16 -21.66 11.00
C HIS A 363 3.70 -21.92 10.68
N VAL A 364 2.96 -20.87 10.21
CA VAL A 364 1.59 -21.04 9.70
C VAL A 364 1.56 -21.97 8.50
N THR A 365 2.39 -21.69 7.48
CA THR A 365 2.47 -22.50 6.27
C THR A 365 2.86 -23.95 6.61
N ARG A 366 3.85 -24.13 7.47
CA ARG A 366 4.29 -25.44 7.91
C ARG A 366 3.20 -26.20 8.64
N ALA A 367 2.44 -25.53 9.52
CA ALA A 367 1.33 -26.14 10.27
C ALA A 367 0.21 -26.62 9.33
N GLU A 368 -0.19 -25.78 8.38
CA GLU A 368 -1.23 -26.14 7.40
C GLU A 368 -0.80 -27.31 6.51
N LEU A 369 0.44 -27.31 6.04
CA LEU A 369 0.97 -28.43 5.25
C LEU A 369 1.08 -29.74 6.04
N LEU A 370 1.50 -29.68 7.29
CA LEU A 370 1.56 -30.85 8.19
C LEU A 370 0.16 -31.40 8.46
N ARG A 371 -0.81 -30.50 8.68
CA ARG A 371 -2.23 -30.89 8.85
C ARG A 371 -2.77 -31.56 7.57
N ALA A 372 -2.48 -31.01 6.40
CA ALA A 372 -2.89 -31.58 5.11
C ALA A 372 -2.20 -32.92 4.81
N ALA A 373 -1.04 -33.20 5.41
CA ALA A 373 -0.31 -34.46 5.34
C ALA A 373 -0.65 -35.43 6.50
N ASP A 374 -1.77 -35.21 7.23
CA ASP A 374 -2.24 -36.01 8.37
C ASP A 374 -1.20 -36.16 9.53
N ARG A 375 -0.27 -35.22 9.66
CA ARG A 375 0.76 -35.18 10.73
C ARG A 375 0.30 -34.28 11.88
N SER A 376 -0.76 -34.67 12.57
CA SER A 376 -1.48 -33.84 13.55
C SER A 376 -0.62 -33.34 14.72
N ASP A 377 0.29 -34.18 15.29
CA ASP A 377 1.14 -33.76 16.41
C ASP A 377 2.17 -32.70 16.00
N ASP A 378 2.80 -32.88 14.83
CA ASP A 378 3.73 -31.92 14.26
C ASP A 378 3.03 -30.61 13.88
N ALA A 379 1.82 -30.71 13.32
CA ALA A 379 0.99 -29.56 12.97
C ALA A 379 0.65 -28.73 14.22
N ARG A 380 0.26 -29.39 15.33
CA ARG A 380 -0.02 -28.71 16.59
C ARG A 380 1.18 -27.93 17.11
N ALA A 381 2.35 -28.53 17.13
CA ALA A 381 3.58 -27.84 17.57
C ALA A 381 3.91 -26.63 16.66
N ALA A 382 3.67 -26.74 15.36
CA ALA A 382 3.86 -25.63 14.42
C ALA A 382 2.84 -24.51 14.64
N TYR A 383 1.56 -24.79 14.91
CA TYR A 383 0.56 -23.79 15.27
C TYR A 383 0.90 -23.08 16.59
N GLU A 384 1.35 -23.80 17.60
CA GLU A 384 1.79 -23.20 18.87
C GLU A 384 2.94 -22.21 18.67
N ARG A 385 3.89 -22.55 17.80
CA ARG A 385 4.99 -21.65 17.46
C ARG A 385 4.50 -20.44 16.66
N ALA A 386 3.58 -20.63 15.71
CA ALA A 386 2.95 -19.55 14.95
C ALA A 386 2.20 -18.58 15.89
N ILE A 387 1.38 -19.10 16.80
CA ILE A 387 0.63 -18.30 17.79
C ILE A 387 1.59 -17.49 18.69
N ALA A 388 2.72 -18.07 19.09
CA ALA A 388 3.71 -17.38 19.92
C ALA A 388 4.43 -16.24 19.21
N LEU A 389 4.44 -16.24 17.88
CA LEU A 389 5.06 -15.20 17.03
C LEU A 389 4.04 -14.23 16.43
N ALA A 390 2.74 -14.46 16.61
CA ALA A 390 1.70 -13.64 16.05
C ALA A 390 1.48 -12.36 16.86
N ASP A 391 1.37 -11.23 16.17
CA ASP A 391 1.11 -9.90 16.75
C ASP A 391 -0.35 -9.45 16.57
N ASN A 392 -1.12 -10.13 15.71
CA ASN A 392 -2.50 -9.75 15.35
C ASN A 392 -3.52 -10.65 16.08
N THR A 393 -4.48 -10.04 16.80
CA THR A 393 -5.49 -10.76 17.57
C THR A 393 -6.40 -11.65 16.70
N ALA A 394 -6.81 -11.19 15.52
CA ALA A 394 -7.65 -11.98 14.62
C ALA A 394 -6.92 -13.23 14.13
N GLU A 395 -5.64 -13.12 13.86
CA GLU A 395 -4.77 -14.23 13.47
C GLU A 395 -4.57 -15.23 14.60
N ILE A 396 -4.31 -14.75 15.82
CA ILE A 396 -4.20 -15.60 17.03
C ILE A 396 -5.48 -16.41 17.23
N ILE A 397 -6.65 -15.78 17.12
CA ILE A 397 -7.95 -16.45 17.24
C ILE A 397 -8.09 -17.54 16.16
N HIS A 398 -7.81 -17.19 14.90
CA HIS A 398 -7.87 -18.14 13.79
C HIS A 398 -6.96 -19.35 13.99
N LEU A 399 -5.68 -19.13 14.33
CA LEU A 399 -4.70 -20.18 14.51
C LEU A 399 -5.00 -21.05 15.74
N THR A 400 -5.52 -20.46 16.82
CA THR A 400 -5.96 -21.19 18.00
C THR A 400 -7.09 -22.14 17.66
N ARG A 401 -8.11 -21.68 16.91
CA ARG A 401 -9.20 -22.51 16.43
C ARG A 401 -8.67 -23.69 15.58
N ARG A 402 -7.79 -23.40 14.62
CA ARG A 402 -7.20 -24.42 13.73
C ARG A 402 -6.41 -25.48 14.50
N ARG A 403 -5.65 -25.07 15.51
CA ARG A 403 -4.93 -25.99 16.41
C ARG A 403 -5.89 -26.88 17.21
N ASP A 404 -6.96 -26.29 17.74
CA ASP A 404 -7.91 -26.99 18.60
C ASP A 404 -8.79 -27.98 17.80
N GLU A 405 -9.06 -27.70 16.52
CA GLU A 405 -9.71 -28.63 15.57
C GLU A 405 -8.92 -29.93 15.40
N LEU A 406 -7.58 -29.94 15.53
CA LEU A 406 -6.75 -31.15 15.49
C LEU A 406 -6.94 -32.04 16.73
N ALA A 407 -7.52 -31.52 17.81
CA ALA A 407 -7.75 -32.25 19.07
C ALA A 407 -9.14 -32.88 19.13
N ALA A 408 -10.07 -32.49 18.25
CA ALA A 408 -11.42 -33.03 18.24
C ALA A 408 -11.38 -34.49 17.72
N PRO A 409 -11.82 -35.48 18.51
CA PRO A 409 -11.96 -36.85 17.98
C PRO A 409 -12.97 -36.81 16.83
N LEU A 410 -12.64 -37.50 15.72
CA LEU A 410 -13.58 -37.76 14.63
C LEU A 410 -14.91 -38.22 15.25
N ALA A 411 -15.99 -37.47 15.03
CA ALA A 411 -17.32 -37.88 15.47
C ALA A 411 -17.56 -39.29 14.96
N PRO A 412 -17.97 -40.22 15.83
CA PRO A 412 -18.21 -41.61 15.40
C PRO A 412 -19.28 -41.57 14.30
N GLY A 413 -18.94 -42.10 13.13
CA GLY A 413 -19.81 -42.18 11.99
C GLY A 413 -21.15 -42.81 12.40
N GLU A 414 -22.26 -42.22 12.00
CA GLU A 414 -23.59 -42.75 12.21
C GLU A 414 -23.62 -44.24 11.81
N PRO A 415 -24.05 -45.14 12.69
CA PRO A 415 -24.15 -46.55 12.33
C PRO A 415 -25.18 -46.69 11.21
N GLY A 416 -24.75 -47.30 10.14
CA GLY A 416 -25.56 -47.55 8.95
C GLY A 416 -26.93 -48.09 9.32
N ARG A 417 -28.00 -47.44 8.82
CA ARG A 417 -29.36 -47.97 8.84
C ARG A 417 -29.36 -49.30 8.08
N THR A 418 -29.34 -50.36 8.84
CA THR A 418 -29.71 -51.68 8.33
C THR A 418 -31.16 -51.65 7.83
N THR A 419 -31.32 -51.66 6.53
CA THR A 419 -32.60 -51.94 5.90
C THR A 419 -32.95 -53.40 6.16
N ASN A 420 -33.81 -53.65 7.17
CA ASN A 420 -34.49 -54.91 7.29
C ASN A 420 -35.47 -55.05 6.12
N GLY A 421 -35.16 -55.98 5.26
CA GLY A 421 -36.14 -56.51 4.32
C GLY A 421 -37.16 -57.35 5.08
N GLU A 422 -38.42 -57.02 4.94
CA GLU A 422 -39.51 -57.95 5.18
C GLU A 422 -40.31 -58.16 3.91
N SER A 423 -40.23 -59.42 3.50
CA SER A 423 -41.13 -60.04 2.49
C SER A 423 -42.59 -60.07 2.99
N ARG A 424 -43.46 -59.58 2.16
CA ARG A 424 -44.72 -60.28 1.83
C ARG A 424 -45.36 -59.60 0.61
#